data_1c0101714840baff7c556c5ffda1e1c5
#
_entry.id   1c0101714840baff7c556c5ffda1e1c5
#
_cell.length_a   1.000
_cell.length_b   1.000
_cell.length_c   1.000
_cell.angle_alpha   90.00
_cell.angle_beta   90.00
_cell.angle_gamma   90.00
#
_symmetry.space_group_name_H-M   'P 1'
#
loop_
_entity.id
_entity.type
_entity.pdbx_description
1 polymer ?
#
loop_
_entity_poly.entity_id
_entity_poly.type
_entity_poly.pdbx_seq_one_letter_code
_entity_poly.pdbx_strand_id
1 'polypeptide(L)'
;MVESLQGQGIVVTGAGGGIGAALARRFAAAGARVVVNDLDAAKAGAVADEIGATAVPGDASAVVDEARAALGGTVDVYCANAGLASGGTEAAAEEIWAAAWDVNVMAHVRAAHALLPDWLERGTGRFVSTVSAAGLLTMVGAAPYSVTKHGAYAFAEWLSLTYRHRGVKVHAICPQGVRTDMLTAAGSAGDLVLAPTAIEPEDVADALFAGMAEDRFLILPHPEVAEYYAARAAVPERWLANMNHIQQKWEAAK
;
A
#
# COMPACT_ATOMS: atom_id res chain seq x y z
N MET A 1 6.88 23.65 0.62
CA MET A 1 5.81 23.93 -0.38
C MET A 1 5.32 22.57 -0.87
N VAL A 2 4.00 22.35 -0.86
CA VAL A 2 3.42 21.15 -1.45
C VAL A 2 3.73 21.20 -2.94
N GLU A 3 4.40 20.17 -3.46
CA GLU A 3 4.63 20.01 -4.90
C GLU A 3 3.27 20.06 -5.61
N SER A 4 3.10 20.94 -6.60
CA SER A 4 1.84 21.04 -7.32
C SER A 4 1.63 19.76 -8.13
N LEU A 5 0.51 19.08 -7.89
CA LEU A 5 0.11 17.90 -8.67
C LEU A 5 -0.85 18.25 -9.79
N GLN A 6 -1.03 19.58 -10.06
CA GLN A 6 -1.95 20.08 -11.07
C GLN A 6 -1.68 19.45 -12.45
N GLY A 7 -2.67 18.74 -12.97
CA GLY A 7 -2.62 18.10 -14.28
C GLY A 7 -1.77 16.82 -14.36
N GLN A 8 -1.08 16.41 -13.29
CA GLN A 8 -0.34 15.14 -13.27
C GLN A 8 -1.30 13.94 -13.41
N GLY A 9 -0.87 12.91 -14.12
CA GLY A 9 -1.59 11.65 -14.28
C GLY A 9 -1.30 10.69 -13.14
N ILE A 10 -2.31 10.31 -12.38
CA ILE A 10 -2.17 9.46 -11.19
C ILE A 10 -3.06 8.23 -11.30
N VAL A 11 -2.49 7.06 -11.01
CA VAL A 11 -3.22 5.79 -10.93
C VAL A 11 -3.24 5.33 -9.48
N VAL A 12 -4.42 4.97 -8.98
CA VAL A 12 -4.57 4.34 -7.65
C VAL A 12 -5.28 3.01 -7.79
N THR A 13 -4.62 1.91 -7.42
CA THR A 13 -5.20 0.57 -7.46
C THR A 13 -5.87 0.21 -6.14
N GLY A 14 -6.93 -0.63 -6.18
CA GLY A 14 -7.75 -0.93 -5.01
C GLY A 14 -8.42 0.33 -4.45
N ALA A 15 -8.85 1.24 -5.33
CA ALA A 15 -9.34 2.56 -4.98
C ALA A 15 -10.87 2.65 -4.90
N GLY A 16 -11.58 1.53 -4.98
CA GLY A 16 -13.03 1.45 -4.73
C GLY A 16 -13.42 1.63 -3.26
N GLY A 17 -12.45 1.74 -2.32
CA GLY A 17 -12.70 1.92 -0.90
C GLY A 17 -11.45 2.13 -0.08
N GLY A 18 -11.63 2.34 1.23
CA GLY A 18 -10.56 2.40 2.21
C GLY A 18 -9.44 3.38 1.86
N ILE A 19 -8.19 2.96 2.09
CA ILE A 19 -7.00 3.78 1.85
C ILE A 19 -6.93 4.23 0.37
N GLY A 20 -7.23 3.34 -0.59
CA GLY A 20 -7.17 3.67 -2.00
C GLY A 20 -8.13 4.80 -2.39
N ALA A 21 -9.36 4.76 -1.91
CA ALA A 21 -10.34 5.83 -2.15
C ALA A 21 -9.91 7.15 -1.50
N ALA A 22 -9.37 7.12 -0.28
CA ALA A 22 -8.85 8.32 0.38
C ALA A 22 -7.66 8.93 -0.38
N LEU A 23 -6.74 8.09 -0.88
CA LEU A 23 -5.65 8.53 -1.74
C LEU A 23 -6.18 9.18 -3.03
N ALA A 24 -7.14 8.53 -3.72
CA ALA A 24 -7.72 9.05 -4.95
C ALA A 24 -8.38 10.43 -4.73
N ARG A 25 -9.18 10.58 -3.67
CA ARG A 25 -9.78 11.87 -3.26
C ARG A 25 -8.73 12.93 -3.00
N ARG A 26 -7.70 12.59 -2.27
CA ARG A 26 -6.65 13.53 -1.88
C ARG A 26 -5.83 14.01 -3.07
N PHE A 27 -5.55 13.11 -4.04
CA PHE A 27 -4.89 13.47 -5.31
C PHE A 27 -5.77 14.35 -6.19
N ALA A 28 -7.05 14.01 -6.35
CA ALA A 28 -8.00 14.83 -7.11
C ALA A 28 -8.15 16.23 -6.51
N ALA A 29 -8.25 16.35 -5.19
CA ALA A 29 -8.29 17.63 -4.48
C ALA A 29 -7.00 18.47 -4.68
N ALA A 30 -5.87 17.83 -4.98
CA ALA A 30 -4.61 18.48 -5.34
C ALA A 30 -4.51 18.86 -6.84
N GLY A 31 -5.58 18.68 -7.63
CA GLY A 31 -5.66 19.05 -9.03
C GLY A 31 -5.10 18.02 -10.02
N ALA A 32 -4.86 16.81 -9.57
CA ALA A 32 -4.39 15.72 -10.43
C ALA A 32 -5.53 15.14 -11.30
N ARG A 33 -5.16 14.56 -12.43
CA ARG A 33 -6.04 13.66 -13.21
C ARG A 33 -5.89 12.26 -12.65
N VAL A 34 -6.95 11.70 -12.09
CA VAL A 34 -6.89 10.43 -11.36
C VAL A 34 -7.57 9.31 -12.15
N VAL A 35 -6.93 8.15 -12.17
CA VAL A 35 -7.55 6.87 -12.52
C VAL A 35 -7.82 6.09 -11.24
N VAL A 36 -9.07 5.71 -11.05
CA VAL A 36 -9.55 4.87 -9.96
C VAL A 36 -9.65 3.45 -10.49
N ASN A 37 -8.78 2.55 -10.01
CA ASN A 37 -8.85 1.14 -10.36
C ASN A 37 -9.30 0.30 -9.16
N ASP A 38 -10.20 -0.64 -9.41
CA ASP A 38 -10.62 -1.69 -8.48
C ASP A 38 -11.13 -2.90 -9.27
N LEU A 39 -11.09 -4.11 -8.68
CA LEU A 39 -11.74 -5.30 -9.26
C LEU A 39 -13.25 -5.12 -9.33
N ASP A 40 -13.84 -4.44 -8.34
CA ASP A 40 -15.25 -4.11 -8.31
C ASP A 40 -15.51 -2.83 -9.13
N ALA A 41 -16.06 -3.03 -10.33
CA ALA A 41 -16.35 -1.94 -11.26
C ALA A 41 -17.35 -0.91 -10.69
N ALA A 42 -18.31 -1.36 -9.87
CA ALA A 42 -19.31 -0.47 -9.26
C ALA A 42 -18.66 0.43 -8.19
N LYS A 43 -17.78 -0.13 -7.35
CA LYS A 43 -17.00 0.64 -6.37
C LYS A 43 -16.04 1.62 -7.03
N ALA A 44 -15.31 1.18 -8.06
CA ALA A 44 -14.42 2.05 -8.83
C ALA A 44 -15.18 3.22 -9.47
N GLY A 45 -16.34 2.93 -10.10
CA GLY A 45 -17.20 3.93 -10.72
C GLY A 45 -17.71 4.95 -9.70
N ALA A 46 -18.22 4.50 -8.56
CA ALA A 46 -18.76 5.38 -7.53
C ALA A 46 -17.72 6.39 -6.99
N VAL A 47 -16.49 5.93 -6.74
CA VAL A 47 -15.40 6.84 -6.30
C VAL A 47 -14.97 7.76 -7.44
N ALA A 48 -14.87 7.27 -8.66
CA ALA A 48 -14.48 8.08 -9.81
C ALA A 48 -15.51 9.20 -10.08
N ASP A 49 -16.81 8.89 -10.06
CA ASP A 49 -17.89 9.86 -10.23
C ASP A 49 -17.88 10.93 -9.13
N GLU A 50 -17.64 10.53 -7.88
CA GLU A 50 -17.57 11.43 -6.72
C GLU A 50 -16.49 12.52 -6.90
N ILE A 51 -15.32 12.14 -7.45
CA ILE A 51 -14.15 13.03 -7.54
C ILE A 51 -13.89 13.58 -8.94
N GLY A 52 -14.76 13.30 -9.91
CA GLY A 52 -14.58 13.70 -11.32
C GLY A 52 -13.38 13.03 -11.99
N ALA A 53 -13.10 11.78 -11.62
CA ALA A 53 -11.99 10.98 -12.12
C ALA A 53 -12.44 9.96 -13.18
N THR A 54 -11.51 9.16 -13.69
CA THR A 54 -11.82 8.06 -14.64
C THR A 54 -11.73 6.72 -13.92
N ALA A 55 -12.79 5.92 -14.00
CA ALA A 55 -12.75 4.54 -13.53
C ALA A 55 -12.11 3.64 -14.59
N VAL A 56 -11.17 2.81 -14.18
CA VAL A 56 -10.57 1.73 -15.00
C VAL A 56 -10.63 0.45 -14.15
N PRO A 57 -11.77 -0.26 -14.18
CA PRO A 57 -11.95 -1.49 -13.40
C PRO A 57 -11.10 -2.62 -13.96
N GLY A 58 -10.69 -3.54 -13.09
CA GLY A 58 -9.93 -4.72 -13.47
C GLY A 58 -8.79 -5.05 -12.54
N ASP A 59 -8.01 -6.06 -12.92
CA ASP A 59 -6.88 -6.56 -12.14
C ASP A 59 -5.75 -5.52 -12.08
N ALA A 60 -5.36 -5.13 -10.88
CA ALA A 60 -4.25 -4.20 -10.62
C ALA A 60 -2.92 -4.64 -11.24
N SER A 61 -2.75 -5.94 -11.51
CA SER A 61 -1.53 -6.48 -12.13
C SER A 61 -1.42 -6.19 -13.62
N ALA A 62 -2.51 -5.78 -14.29
CA ALA A 62 -2.59 -5.56 -15.74
C ALA A 62 -3.09 -4.18 -16.15
N VAL A 63 -3.43 -3.30 -15.20
CA VAL A 63 -4.17 -2.05 -15.43
C VAL A 63 -3.34 -0.91 -16.06
N VAL A 64 -2.00 -1.02 -16.08
CA VAL A 64 -1.11 0.13 -16.40
C VAL A 64 -1.37 0.71 -17.80
N ASP A 65 -1.51 -0.12 -18.81
CA ASP A 65 -1.65 0.38 -20.19
C ASP A 65 -3.02 1.04 -20.44
N GLU A 66 -4.09 0.48 -19.88
CA GLU A 66 -5.42 1.05 -19.95
C GLU A 66 -5.50 2.37 -19.16
N ALA A 67 -4.94 2.40 -17.96
CA ALA A 67 -4.85 3.60 -17.14
C ALA A 67 -4.02 4.70 -17.82
N ARG A 68 -2.90 4.34 -18.47
CA ARG A 68 -2.08 5.27 -19.26
C ARG A 68 -2.89 5.86 -20.40
N ALA A 69 -3.65 5.06 -21.13
CA ALA A 69 -4.52 5.54 -22.20
C ALA A 69 -5.59 6.50 -21.67
N ALA A 70 -6.25 6.17 -20.56
CA ALA A 70 -7.25 7.01 -19.91
C ALA A 70 -6.67 8.37 -19.44
N LEU A 71 -5.39 8.41 -19.09
CA LEU A 71 -4.66 9.62 -18.71
C LEU A 71 -4.06 10.40 -19.89
N GLY A 72 -4.33 9.99 -21.14
CA GLY A 72 -3.77 10.66 -22.32
C GLY A 72 -2.29 10.38 -22.56
N GLY A 73 -1.79 9.24 -22.10
CA GLY A 73 -0.47 8.72 -22.42
C GLY A 73 0.58 8.77 -21.28
N THR A 74 0.35 9.55 -20.24
CA THR A 74 1.38 9.73 -19.17
C THR A 74 0.85 9.35 -17.80
N VAL A 75 1.61 8.51 -17.10
CA VAL A 75 1.43 8.22 -15.66
C VAL A 75 2.60 8.84 -14.89
N ASP A 76 2.32 9.82 -14.05
CA ASP A 76 3.34 10.51 -13.25
C ASP A 76 3.50 9.89 -11.86
N VAL A 77 2.39 9.43 -11.27
CA VAL A 77 2.36 8.73 -9.99
C VAL A 77 1.55 7.45 -10.10
N TYR A 78 2.08 6.36 -9.60
CA TYR A 78 1.39 5.09 -9.48
C TYR A 78 1.32 4.63 -8.04
N CYS A 79 0.11 4.49 -7.51
CA CYS A 79 -0.15 3.97 -6.18
C CYS A 79 -0.53 2.49 -6.27
N ALA A 80 0.43 1.61 -6.06
CA ALA A 80 0.23 0.18 -5.88
C ALA A 80 -0.36 -0.06 -4.48
N ASN A 81 -1.69 0.10 -4.38
CA ASN A 81 -2.43 0.04 -3.13
C ASN A 81 -3.31 -1.22 -3.02
N ALA A 82 -3.76 -1.81 -4.13
CA ALA A 82 -4.49 -3.06 -4.10
C ALA A 82 -3.74 -4.13 -3.28
N GLY A 83 -4.46 -4.86 -2.45
CA GLY A 83 -3.86 -5.85 -1.59
C GLY A 83 -4.88 -6.81 -0.99
N LEU A 84 -4.41 -8.00 -0.63
CA LEU A 84 -5.16 -9.03 0.07
C LEU A 84 -4.66 -9.19 1.51
N ALA A 85 -5.56 -9.12 2.48
CA ALA A 85 -5.28 -9.46 3.87
C ALA A 85 -5.52 -10.96 4.09
N SER A 86 -4.54 -11.77 3.71
CA SER A 86 -4.62 -13.22 3.87
C SER A 86 -4.19 -13.61 5.27
N GLY A 87 -5.14 -14.02 6.09
CA GLY A 87 -4.88 -14.70 7.37
C GLY A 87 -4.32 -16.11 7.17
N GLY A 88 -4.00 -16.76 8.27
CA GLY A 88 -3.56 -18.15 8.29
C GLY A 88 -2.14 -18.34 8.79
N THR A 89 -1.80 -19.62 9.01
CA THR A 89 -0.49 -20.09 9.47
C THR A 89 0.27 -20.68 8.28
N GLU A 90 1.34 -21.44 8.55
CA GLU A 90 2.07 -22.24 7.58
C GLU A 90 1.19 -23.28 6.87
N ALA A 91 0.09 -23.70 7.53
CA ALA A 91 -0.88 -24.67 7.01
C ALA A 91 -1.93 -24.05 6.05
N ALA A 92 -1.86 -22.74 5.79
CA ALA A 92 -2.73 -22.11 4.78
C ALA A 92 -2.52 -22.77 3.42
N ALA A 93 -3.61 -22.98 2.68
CA ALA A 93 -3.54 -23.61 1.37
C ALA A 93 -2.61 -22.84 0.41
N GLU A 94 -1.92 -23.56 -0.48
CA GLU A 94 -0.95 -22.96 -1.40
C GLU A 94 -1.58 -21.87 -2.28
N GLU A 95 -2.85 -22.00 -2.63
CA GLU A 95 -3.60 -21.02 -3.42
C GLU A 95 -3.74 -19.69 -2.67
N ILE A 96 -3.86 -19.70 -1.33
CA ILE A 96 -3.89 -18.48 -0.51
C ILE A 96 -2.54 -17.78 -0.55
N TRP A 97 -1.45 -18.56 -0.43
CA TRP A 97 -0.09 -18.03 -0.55
C TRP A 97 0.17 -17.46 -1.95
N ALA A 98 -0.22 -18.19 -3.00
CA ALA A 98 -0.05 -17.76 -4.38
C ALA A 98 -0.84 -16.47 -4.69
N ALA A 99 -2.11 -16.40 -4.29
CA ALA A 99 -2.93 -15.20 -4.48
C ALA A 99 -2.38 -14.00 -3.70
N ALA A 100 -1.97 -14.20 -2.44
CA ALA A 100 -1.35 -13.14 -1.65
C ALA A 100 -0.05 -12.63 -2.28
N TRP A 101 0.78 -13.54 -2.81
CA TRP A 101 2.02 -13.17 -3.49
C TRP A 101 1.75 -12.43 -4.79
N ASP A 102 0.81 -12.90 -5.59
CA ASP A 102 0.47 -12.30 -6.88
C ASP A 102 -0.02 -10.86 -6.72
N VAL A 103 -0.96 -10.63 -5.79
CA VAL A 103 -1.54 -9.29 -5.57
C VAL A 103 -0.60 -8.38 -4.77
N ASN A 104 -0.07 -8.84 -3.63
CA ASN A 104 0.69 -7.97 -2.73
C ASN A 104 2.12 -7.70 -3.20
N VAL A 105 2.69 -8.54 -4.09
CA VAL A 105 4.08 -8.41 -4.56
C VAL A 105 4.14 -8.29 -6.08
N MET A 106 3.63 -9.27 -6.81
CA MET A 106 3.82 -9.33 -8.26
C MET A 106 3.09 -8.22 -9.01
N ALA A 107 1.94 -7.76 -8.52
CA ALA A 107 1.25 -6.60 -9.09
C ALA A 107 2.14 -5.33 -9.03
N HIS A 108 2.86 -5.13 -7.91
CA HIS A 108 3.83 -4.03 -7.79
C HIS A 108 5.00 -4.19 -8.77
N VAL A 109 5.53 -5.41 -8.92
CA VAL A 109 6.63 -5.71 -9.85
C VAL A 109 6.21 -5.46 -11.30
N ARG A 110 5.03 -5.94 -11.71
CA ARG A 110 4.50 -5.77 -13.06
C ARG A 110 4.23 -4.30 -13.38
N ALA A 111 3.65 -3.56 -12.44
CA ALA A 111 3.41 -2.13 -12.60
C ALA A 111 4.74 -1.36 -12.77
N ALA A 112 5.72 -1.61 -11.93
CA ALA A 112 7.03 -0.98 -12.05
C ALA A 112 7.70 -1.32 -13.38
N HIS A 113 7.63 -2.59 -13.82
CA HIS A 113 8.18 -3.02 -15.11
C HIS A 113 7.57 -2.24 -16.29
N ALA A 114 6.25 -2.01 -16.27
CA ALA A 114 5.54 -1.29 -17.32
C ALA A 114 5.77 0.23 -17.30
N LEU A 115 6.10 0.81 -16.13
CA LEU A 115 6.24 2.26 -15.95
C LEU A 115 7.68 2.75 -16.05
N LEU A 116 8.64 1.96 -15.60
CA LEU A 116 10.05 2.37 -15.53
C LEU A 116 10.65 2.84 -16.86
N PRO A 117 10.41 2.21 -18.02
CA PRO A 117 10.99 2.68 -19.27
C PRO A 117 10.68 4.15 -19.55
N ASP A 118 9.40 4.55 -19.47
CA ASP A 118 8.97 5.94 -19.66
C ASP A 118 9.52 6.87 -18.56
N TRP A 119 9.46 6.48 -17.30
CA TRP A 119 9.97 7.29 -16.19
C TRP A 119 11.47 7.54 -16.28
N LEU A 120 12.24 6.54 -16.71
CA LEU A 120 13.69 6.66 -16.87
C LEU A 120 14.07 7.51 -18.08
N GLU A 121 13.30 7.47 -19.15
CA GLU A 121 13.47 8.35 -20.32
C GLU A 121 13.16 9.79 -19.95
N ARG A 122 12.07 10.04 -19.23
CA ARG A 122 11.68 11.40 -18.79
C ARG A 122 12.49 11.93 -17.61
N GLY A 123 13.25 11.09 -16.91
CA GLY A 123 13.98 11.45 -15.70
C GLY A 123 13.06 11.80 -14.51
N THR A 124 11.80 11.35 -14.53
CA THR A 124 10.83 11.62 -13.46
C THR A 124 9.74 10.56 -13.41
N GLY A 125 9.36 10.16 -12.21
CA GLY A 125 8.25 9.26 -11.93
C GLY A 125 8.14 8.99 -10.42
N ARG A 126 6.96 8.58 -9.96
CA ARG A 126 6.75 8.31 -8.54
C ARG A 126 5.97 7.03 -8.32
N PHE A 127 6.55 6.12 -7.56
CA PHE A 127 5.93 4.86 -7.16
C PHE A 127 5.58 4.89 -5.67
N VAL A 128 4.30 4.71 -5.35
CA VAL A 128 3.80 4.60 -3.99
C VAL A 128 3.37 3.16 -3.74
N SER A 129 3.96 2.50 -2.76
CA SER A 129 3.62 1.15 -2.35
C SER A 129 2.88 1.18 -1.02
N THR A 130 1.61 0.74 -0.99
CA THR A 130 0.88 0.51 0.25
C THR A 130 1.29 -0.85 0.82
N VAL A 131 2.29 -0.80 1.69
CA VAL A 131 2.81 -1.97 2.39
C VAL A 131 1.92 -2.32 3.59
N SER A 132 2.41 -2.21 4.79
CA SER A 132 1.79 -2.35 6.11
C SER A 132 2.89 -2.35 7.17
N ALA A 133 2.57 -2.04 8.40
CA ALA A 133 3.44 -2.33 9.55
C ALA A 133 3.79 -3.84 9.63
N ALA A 134 2.91 -4.73 9.13
CA ALA A 134 3.18 -6.15 9.02
C ALA A 134 4.36 -6.50 8.08
N GLY A 135 4.72 -5.61 7.16
CA GLY A 135 5.93 -5.72 6.31
C GLY A 135 7.22 -5.32 7.02
N LEU A 136 7.13 -4.72 8.20
CA LEU A 136 8.25 -4.34 9.05
C LEU A 136 8.32 -5.17 10.34
N LEU A 137 7.17 -5.57 10.90
CA LEU A 137 7.05 -6.09 12.26
C LEU A 137 6.56 -7.53 12.35
N THR A 138 5.99 -8.07 11.30
CA THR A 138 5.26 -9.36 11.25
C THR A 138 3.97 -9.32 12.08
N MET A 139 2.90 -9.92 11.58
CA MET A 139 1.59 -9.92 12.22
C MET A 139 1.23 -11.33 12.72
N VAL A 140 0.75 -11.40 13.95
CA VAL A 140 0.22 -12.62 14.57
C VAL A 140 -0.95 -13.16 13.74
N GLY A 141 -0.99 -14.47 13.49
CA GLY A 141 -2.10 -15.14 12.79
C GLY A 141 -2.22 -14.86 11.29
N ALA A 142 -1.23 -14.19 10.68
CA ALA A 142 -1.29 -13.81 9.27
C ALA A 142 0.07 -14.01 8.57
N ALA A 143 0.51 -15.29 8.46
CA ALA A 143 1.80 -15.64 7.87
C ALA A 143 1.88 -15.26 6.38
N PRO A 144 0.91 -15.61 5.49
CA PRO A 144 0.97 -15.21 4.09
C PRO A 144 1.00 -13.69 3.90
N TYR A 145 0.19 -12.97 4.66
CA TYR A 145 0.17 -11.51 4.62
C TYR A 145 1.51 -10.90 5.04
N SER A 146 2.05 -11.34 6.18
CA SER A 146 3.32 -10.82 6.71
C SER A 146 4.48 -11.04 5.73
N VAL A 147 4.60 -12.25 5.18
CA VAL A 147 5.66 -12.58 4.21
C VAL A 147 5.53 -11.74 2.95
N THR A 148 4.33 -11.62 2.40
CA THR A 148 4.12 -10.85 1.17
C THR A 148 4.30 -9.34 1.38
N LYS A 149 3.92 -8.80 2.54
CA LYS A 149 4.16 -7.37 2.86
C LYS A 149 5.64 -7.07 3.13
N HIS A 150 6.42 -8.00 3.70
CA HIS A 150 7.89 -7.89 3.71
C HIS A 150 8.46 -7.91 2.29
N GLY A 151 7.94 -8.78 1.40
CA GLY A 151 8.32 -8.82 -0.01
C GLY A 151 8.03 -7.50 -0.74
N ALA A 152 6.86 -6.92 -0.53
CA ALA A 152 6.48 -5.62 -1.10
C ALA A 152 7.39 -4.48 -0.58
N TYR A 153 7.72 -4.49 0.71
CA TYR A 153 8.65 -3.51 1.29
C TYR A 153 10.04 -3.63 0.67
N ALA A 154 10.59 -4.84 0.63
CA ALA A 154 11.91 -5.09 0.05
C ALA A 154 11.96 -4.69 -1.45
N PHE A 155 10.89 -4.94 -2.20
CA PHE A 155 10.80 -4.51 -3.59
C PHE A 155 10.76 -2.97 -3.73
N ALA A 156 9.98 -2.28 -2.91
CA ALA A 156 9.94 -0.82 -2.90
C ALA A 156 11.31 -0.21 -2.50
N GLU A 157 11.98 -0.78 -1.51
CA GLU A 157 13.32 -0.38 -1.09
C GLU A 157 14.33 -0.58 -2.22
N TRP A 158 14.30 -1.74 -2.90
CA TRP A 158 15.15 -2.03 -4.05
C TRP A 158 14.92 -1.05 -5.20
N LEU A 159 13.66 -0.72 -5.53
CA LEU A 159 13.33 0.30 -6.53
C LEU A 159 13.95 1.66 -6.17
N SER A 160 13.80 2.08 -4.91
CA SER A 160 14.31 3.36 -4.42
C SER A 160 15.83 3.44 -4.55
N LEU A 161 16.54 2.43 -4.01
CA LEU A 161 18.01 2.42 -4.06
C LEU A 161 18.55 2.33 -5.50
N THR A 162 17.80 1.67 -6.41
CA THR A 162 18.27 1.44 -7.78
C THR A 162 18.03 2.64 -8.69
N TYR A 163 16.89 3.34 -8.56
CA TYR A 163 16.48 4.33 -9.54
C TYR A 163 16.33 5.76 -9.03
N ARG A 164 16.53 6.02 -7.72
CA ARG A 164 16.41 7.37 -7.14
C ARG A 164 17.32 8.39 -7.85
N HIS A 165 18.54 8.03 -8.17
CA HIS A 165 19.51 8.90 -8.88
C HIS A 165 19.10 9.18 -10.33
N ARG A 166 18.11 8.46 -10.86
CA ARG A 166 17.55 8.63 -12.20
C ARG A 166 16.17 9.32 -12.18
N GLY A 167 15.81 9.96 -11.07
CA GLY A 167 14.60 10.74 -10.93
C GLY A 167 13.34 9.95 -10.54
N VAL A 168 13.44 8.65 -10.26
CA VAL A 168 12.31 7.85 -9.78
C VAL A 168 12.22 7.93 -8.26
N LYS A 169 11.15 8.55 -7.75
CA LYS A 169 10.86 8.63 -6.32
C LYS A 169 9.99 7.45 -5.88
N VAL A 170 10.29 6.87 -4.73
CA VAL A 170 9.55 5.73 -4.19
C VAL A 170 9.16 6.00 -2.75
N HIS A 171 7.91 5.70 -2.41
CA HIS A 171 7.36 5.83 -1.07
C HIS A 171 6.73 4.52 -0.63
N ALA A 172 7.06 4.03 0.55
CA ALA A 172 6.47 2.86 1.18
C ALA A 172 5.61 3.30 2.37
N ILE A 173 4.29 3.18 2.25
CA ILE A 173 3.35 3.48 3.34
C ILE A 173 3.19 2.22 4.19
N CYS A 174 3.48 2.31 5.48
CA CYS A 174 3.41 1.18 6.41
C CYS A 174 2.45 1.46 7.58
N PRO A 175 1.13 1.51 7.34
CA PRO A 175 0.13 1.70 8.39
C PRO A 175 -0.03 0.45 9.26
N GLN A 176 -0.51 0.63 10.50
CA GLN A 176 -1.11 -0.42 11.33
C GLN A 176 -2.60 -0.56 11.00
N GLY A 177 -3.48 -0.54 12.02
CA GLY A 177 -4.91 -0.58 11.84
C GLY A 177 -5.45 0.68 11.16
N VAL A 178 -6.23 0.50 10.09
CA VAL A 178 -6.95 1.58 9.41
C VAL A 178 -8.41 1.14 9.28
N ARG A 179 -9.36 2.03 9.61
CA ARG A 179 -10.80 1.74 9.61
C ARG A 179 -11.32 1.51 8.18
N THR A 180 -11.24 0.27 7.74
CA THR A 180 -11.59 -0.21 6.40
C THR A 180 -12.28 -1.56 6.51
N ASP A 181 -12.92 -2.01 5.42
CA ASP A 181 -13.48 -3.36 5.32
C ASP A 181 -12.41 -4.44 5.62
N MET A 182 -11.16 -4.18 5.26
CA MET A 182 -10.03 -5.08 5.52
C MET A 182 -9.77 -5.27 7.03
N LEU A 183 -9.88 -4.22 7.84
CA LEU A 183 -9.73 -4.31 9.28
C LEU A 183 -10.88 -5.13 9.89
N THR A 184 -12.10 -4.86 9.46
CA THR A 184 -13.28 -5.62 9.90
C THR A 184 -13.17 -7.11 9.56
N ALA A 185 -12.60 -7.43 8.39
CA ALA A 185 -12.39 -8.82 7.96
C ALA A 185 -11.22 -9.52 8.70
N ALA A 186 -10.36 -8.81 9.42
CA ALA A 186 -9.23 -9.39 10.15
C ALA A 186 -9.63 -10.16 11.43
N GLY A 187 -10.90 -10.05 11.87
CA GLY A 187 -11.44 -10.78 13.00
C GLY A 187 -10.70 -10.54 14.31
N SER A 188 -10.69 -11.53 15.22
CA SER A 188 -10.15 -11.39 16.59
C SER A 188 -8.68 -10.97 16.66
N ALA A 189 -7.86 -11.29 15.67
CA ALA A 189 -6.47 -10.81 15.62
C ALA A 189 -6.41 -9.30 15.30
N GLY A 190 -7.27 -8.84 14.40
CA GLY A 190 -7.45 -7.42 14.09
C GLY A 190 -7.97 -6.65 15.30
N ASP A 191 -8.99 -7.18 15.97
CA ASP A 191 -9.60 -6.55 17.15
C ASP A 191 -8.60 -6.40 18.31
N LEU A 192 -7.77 -7.40 18.52
CA LEU A 192 -6.79 -7.39 19.63
C LEU A 192 -5.61 -6.45 19.37
N VAL A 193 -5.10 -6.42 18.13
CA VAL A 193 -3.80 -5.79 17.83
C VAL A 193 -3.95 -4.47 17.10
N LEU A 194 -4.95 -4.34 16.22
CA LEU A 194 -5.04 -3.23 15.27
C LEU A 194 -6.17 -2.23 15.61
N ALA A 195 -7.32 -2.72 16.10
CA ALA A 195 -8.48 -1.85 16.32
C ALA A 195 -8.27 -0.76 17.39
N PRO A 196 -7.51 -0.99 18.49
CA PRO A 196 -7.33 0.04 19.54
C PRO A 196 -6.65 1.31 19.06
N THR A 197 -5.77 1.21 18.06
CA THR A 197 -5.00 2.34 17.50
C THR A 197 -5.38 2.67 16.07
N ALA A 198 -6.50 2.14 15.59
CA ALA A 198 -6.92 2.33 14.20
C ALA A 198 -7.24 3.79 13.89
N ILE A 199 -6.64 4.28 12.80
CA ILE A 199 -6.85 5.62 12.23
C ILE A 199 -7.80 5.57 11.04
N GLU A 200 -8.21 6.74 10.54
CA GLU A 200 -9.04 6.84 9.34
C GLU A 200 -8.18 6.71 8.06
N PRO A 201 -8.76 6.27 6.94
CA PRO A 201 -8.05 6.22 5.65
C PRO A 201 -7.47 7.57 5.22
N GLU A 202 -8.13 8.67 5.56
CA GLU A 202 -7.71 10.04 5.27
C GLU A 202 -6.39 10.40 5.98
N ASP A 203 -6.18 9.91 7.21
CA ASP A 203 -4.93 10.11 7.95
C ASP A 203 -3.74 9.46 7.20
N VAL A 204 -3.97 8.31 6.55
CA VAL A 204 -2.96 7.65 5.72
C VAL A 204 -2.65 8.47 4.48
N ALA A 205 -3.66 9.04 3.83
CA ALA A 205 -3.47 9.89 2.66
C ALA A 205 -2.70 11.17 3.03
N ASP A 206 -3.03 11.81 4.14
CA ASP A 206 -2.32 13.00 4.62
C ASP A 206 -0.86 12.69 5.01
N ALA A 207 -0.61 11.53 5.64
CA ALA A 207 0.75 11.08 5.92
C ALA A 207 1.57 10.86 4.65
N LEU A 208 0.95 10.31 3.57
CA LEU A 208 1.60 10.20 2.26
C LEU A 208 1.97 11.56 1.72
N PHE A 209 1.05 12.53 1.70
CA PHE A 209 1.29 13.87 1.17
C PHE A 209 2.40 14.60 1.92
N ALA A 210 2.42 14.50 3.25
CA ALA A 210 3.52 15.02 4.07
C ALA A 210 4.86 14.36 3.70
N GLY A 211 4.87 13.01 3.54
CA GLY A 211 6.07 12.28 3.15
C GLY A 211 6.54 12.59 1.74
N MET A 212 5.62 12.80 0.79
CA MET A 212 5.95 13.22 -0.58
C MET A 212 6.61 14.61 -0.61
N ALA A 213 6.11 15.54 0.19
CA ALA A 213 6.68 16.91 0.28
C ALA A 213 8.11 16.92 0.83
N GLU A 214 8.47 15.95 1.66
CA GLU A 214 9.79 15.79 2.25
C GLU A 214 10.67 14.75 1.50
N ASP A 215 10.17 14.16 0.43
CA ASP A 215 10.81 13.08 -0.34
C ASP A 215 11.23 11.88 0.55
N ARG A 216 10.39 11.56 1.55
CA ARG A 216 10.62 10.42 2.47
C ARG A 216 10.27 9.10 1.78
N PHE A 217 11.16 8.10 1.89
CA PHE A 217 10.88 6.75 1.43
C PHE A 217 9.89 6.04 2.36
N LEU A 218 10.19 5.94 3.65
CA LEU A 218 9.36 5.27 4.63
C LEU A 218 8.35 6.23 5.24
N ILE A 219 7.07 5.92 5.09
CA ILE A 219 5.95 6.71 5.59
C ILE A 219 5.21 5.88 6.63
N LEU A 220 5.18 6.37 7.85
CA LEU A 220 4.57 5.73 9.02
C LEU A 220 3.40 6.58 9.51
N PRO A 221 2.15 6.25 9.09
CA PRO A 221 0.97 6.96 9.59
C PRO A 221 0.77 6.79 11.11
N HIS A 222 1.31 5.70 11.68
CA HIS A 222 1.35 5.42 13.11
C HIS A 222 2.79 5.62 13.60
N PRO A 223 3.08 6.72 14.32
CA PRO A 223 4.45 7.06 14.72
C PRO A 223 5.16 6.00 15.56
N GLU A 224 4.40 5.26 16.39
CA GLU A 224 4.94 4.20 17.25
C GLU A 224 5.56 3.03 16.47
N VAL A 225 5.21 2.85 15.20
CA VAL A 225 5.82 1.81 14.34
C VAL A 225 7.33 2.04 14.19
N ALA A 226 7.79 3.29 14.20
CA ALA A 226 9.23 3.60 14.14
C ALA A 226 9.98 3.02 15.35
N GLU A 227 9.40 3.19 16.55
CA GLU A 227 9.98 2.66 17.79
C GLU A 227 9.98 1.13 17.79
N TYR A 228 8.89 0.50 17.38
CA TYR A 228 8.79 -0.95 17.28
C TYR A 228 9.79 -1.53 16.28
N TYR A 229 9.94 -0.89 15.12
CA TYR A 229 10.89 -1.33 14.10
C TYR A 229 12.34 -1.21 14.58
N ALA A 230 12.68 -0.11 15.25
CA ALA A 230 14.00 0.07 15.87
C ALA A 230 14.26 -0.96 16.98
N ALA A 231 13.27 -1.23 17.86
CA ALA A 231 13.38 -2.23 18.91
C ALA A 231 13.57 -3.66 18.36
N ARG A 232 12.85 -4.01 17.27
CA ARG A 232 13.02 -5.28 16.57
C ARG A 232 14.44 -5.47 16.04
N ALA A 233 15.01 -4.43 15.45
CA ALA A 233 16.34 -4.50 14.87
C ALA A 233 17.44 -4.52 15.96
N ALA A 234 17.24 -3.79 17.06
CA ALA A 234 18.24 -3.67 18.13
C ALA A 234 18.39 -4.96 18.97
N VAL A 235 17.28 -5.63 19.32
CA VAL A 235 17.27 -6.84 20.17
C VAL A 235 16.21 -7.82 19.66
N PRO A 236 16.48 -8.57 18.57
CA PRO A 236 15.51 -9.49 17.95
C PRO A 236 14.92 -10.53 18.90
N GLU A 237 15.72 -11.07 19.79
CA GLU A 237 15.31 -12.11 20.74
C GLU A 237 14.24 -11.60 21.72
N ARG A 238 14.43 -10.37 22.21
CA ARG A 238 13.45 -9.70 23.08
C ARG A 238 12.18 -9.38 22.34
N TRP A 239 12.30 -8.92 21.10
CA TRP A 239 11.16 -8.66 20.23
C TRP A 239 10.34 -9.94 20.02
N LEU A 240 10.98 -11.05 19.63
CA LEU A 240 10.32 -12.33 19.40
C LEU A 240 9.64 -12.88 20.65
N ALA A 241 10.28 -12.75 21.82
CA ALA A 241 9.67 -13.16 23.09
C ALA A 241 8.38 -12.37 23.40
N ASN A 242 8.38 -11.03 23.16
CA ASN A 242 7.21 -10.20 23.34
C ASN A 242 6.09 -10.54 22.34
N MET A 243 6.43 -10.74 21.06
CA MET A 243 5.46 -11.14 20.03
C MET A 243 4.86 -12.53 20.31
N ASN A 244 5.67 -13.46 20.82
CA ASN A 244 5.16 -14.77 21.23
C ASN A 244 4.16 -14.66 22.41
N HIS A 245 4.34 -13.71 23.32
CA HIS A 245 3.37 -13.43 24.37
C HIS A 245 2.03 -12.92 23.81
N ILE A 246 2.08 -12.10 22.76
CA ILE A 246 0.87 -11.64 22.04
C ILE A 246 0.19 -12.83 21.33
N GLN A 247 0.98 -13.70 20.70
CA GLN A 247 0.49 -14.93 20.07
C GLN A 247 -0.27 -15.82 21.08
N GLN A 248 0.29 -16.04 22.27
CA GLN A 248 -0.36 -16.84 23.33
C GLN A 248 -1.69 -16.21 23.77
N LYS A 249 -1.75 -14.88 23.93
CA LYS A 249 -3.00 -14.18 24.25
C LYS A 249 -4.05 -14.34 23.18
N TRP A 250 -3.66 -14.24 21.92
CA TRP A 250 -4.57 -14.42 20.78
C TRP A 250 -5.10 -15.86 20.69
N GLU A 251 -4.25 -16.88 20.94
CA GLU A 251 -4.67 -18.27 20.97
C GLU A 251 -5.65 -18.55 22.12
N ALA A 252 -5.42 -17.94 23.28
CA ALA A 252 -6.32 -18.07 24.42
C ALA A 252 -7.67 -17.36 24.25
N ALA A 253 -7.79 -16.46 23.29
CA ALA A 253 -9.01 -15.71 22.98
C ALA A 253 -9.86 -16.36 21.87
N LYS A 254 -9.41 -17.46 21.25
CA LYS A 254 -10.16 -18.26 20.26
C LYS A 254 -11.05 -19.28 20.92
#